data_b163fe08a56c868455eac2f96072136e
#
_entry.id   b163fe08a56c868455eac2f96072136e
#
_cell.length_a   1.000
_cell.length_b   1.000
_cell.length_c   1.000
_cell.angle_alpha   90.00
_cell.angle_beta   90.00
_cell.angle_gamma   90.00
#
_symmetry.space_group_name_H-M   'P 1'
#
loop_
_entity.id
_entity.type
_entity.pdbx_description
1 polymer ?
#
loop_
_entity_poly.entity_id
_entity_poly.type
_entity_poly.pdbx_seq_one_letter_code
_entity_poly.pdbx_strand_id
1 'polypeptide(L)'
;MKKLLLLLLFVPLVSFGQVKNGEHNTYYESGELKVTVNYVDGVKQGLEKLFYYSGELKSTANYVDGLAQGEWKSFYYSGELRYTINYVDGLREGEENTYWKSGELVSTVNYVDNFREGEKNAYWKSGELKITVSFVDDLKQGEEKGFHKSGALNYTLNYVDGLTQGESKYYYESGGLKFITNYVDGLRQGEWKYYYESGELESIKNYVDGLRQGEWKYYYESGGLKSITNYVDDVRQGEWKYYYESGELDYTRNYVDGVKQ
;
A
#
# COMPACT_ATOMS: atom_id res chain seq x y z
N MET A 1 21.80 -59.71 -14.16
CA MET A 1 20.34 -59.59 -14.43
C MET A 1 19.72 -58.96 -13.18
N LYS A 2 19.45 -57.65 -13.23
CA LYS A 2 18.75 -56.96 -12.15
C LYS A 2 17.23 -56.97 -12.46
N LYS A 3 16.48 -57.63 -11.57
CA LYS A 3 15.00 -57.65 -11.68
C LYS A 3 14.47 -56.27 -11.22
N LEU A 4 13.86 -55.55 -12.13
CA LEU A 4 13.13 -54.29 -11.84
C LEU A 4 11.76 -54.70 -11.23
N LEU A 5 11.60 -54.42 -9.93
CA LEU A 5 10.33 -54.63 -9.22
C LEU A 5 9.43 -53.42 -9.50
N LEU A 6 8.42 -53.63 -10.36
CA LEU A 6 7.42 -52.59 -10.66
C LEU A 6 6.44 -52.56 -9.48
N LEU A 7 6.57 -51.53 -8.60
CA LEU A 7 5.61 -51.27 -7.53
C LEU A 7 4.39 -50.58 -8.12
N LEU A 8 3.31 -51.34 -8.38
CA LEU A 8 2.01 -50.76 -8.70
C LEU A 8 1.45 -50.07 -7.46
N LEU A 9 1.57 -48.76 -7.42
CA LEU A 9 0.85 -47.91 -6.47
C LEU A 9 -0.63 -47.95 -6.82
N PHE A 10 -1.42 -48.68 -6.08
CA PHE A 10 -2.86 -48.57 -6.04
C PHE A 10 -3.20 -47.21 -5.41
N VAL A 11 -3.41 -46.17 -6.24
CA VAL A 11 -4.07 -44.95 -5.78
C VAL A 11 -5.58 -45.31 -5.74
N PRO A 12 -6.22 -45.26 -4.55
CA PRO A 12 -7.66 -45.42 -4.53
C PRO A 12 -8.29 -44.29 -5.35
N LEU A 13 -9.00 -44.60 -6.40
CA LEU A 13 -9.91 -43.70 -7.08
C LEU A 13 -11.00 -43.33 -6.07
N VAL A 14 -10.78 -42.24 -5.34
CA VAL A 14 -11.86 -41.56 -4.61
C VAL A 14 -12.75 -40.99 -5.71
N SER A 15 -13.85 -41.66 -6.01
CA SER A 15 -14.92 -41.15 -6.84
C SER A 15 -15.53 -39.94 -6.10
N PHE A 16 -14.99 -38.75 -6.34
CA PHE A 16 -15.74 -37.53 -6.07
C PHE A 16 -16.97 -37.61 -6.98
N GLY A 17 -18.16 -37.63 -6.37
CA GLY A 17 -19.42 -37.66 -7.13
C GLY A 17 -19.38 -36.55 -8.17
N GLN A 18 -19.49 -36.90 -9.45
CA GLN A 18 -19.46 -35.93 -10.54
C GLN A 18 -20.57 -34.92 -10.31
N VAL A 19 -20.22 -33.62 -10.28
CA VAL A 19 -21.19 -32.55 -10.18
C VAL A 19 -22.10 -32.66 -11.41
N LYS A 20 -23.42 -32.78 -11.17
CA LYS A 20 -24.38 -32.90 -12.26
C LYS A 20 -24.42 -31.64 -13.10
N ASN A 21 -24.64 -31.77 -14.40
CA ASN A 21 -24.86 -30.65 -15.29
C ASN A 21 -26.10 -29.84 -14.87
N GLY A 22 -26.05 -28.53 -15.06
CA GLY A 22 -27.15 -27.62 -14.76
C GLY A 22 -26.87 -26.66 -13.62
N GLU A 23 -27.88 -25.93 -13.22
CA GLU A 23 -27.81 -24.97 -12.13
C GLU A 23 -27.70 -25.67 -10.77
N HIS A 24 -26.69 -25.24 -9.99
CA HIS A 24 -26.45 -25.70 -8.63
C HIS A 24 -26.63 -24.57 -7.66
N ASN A 25 -27.47 -24.82 -6.65
CA ASN A 25 -27.75 -23.91 -5.58
C ASN A 25 -27.20 -24.46 -4.27
N THR A 26 -26.47 -23.63 -3.53
CA THR A 26 -26.10 -23.92 -2.14
C THR A 26 -26.78 -22.93 -1.22
N TYR A 27 -27.01 -23.34 0.02
CA TYR A 27 -27.77 -22.56 0.99
C TYR A 27 -26.97 -22.37 2.27
N TYR A 28 -27.26 -21.35 3.02
CA TYR A 28 -26.82 -21.19 4.40
C TYR A 28 -27.55 -22.20 5.31
N GLU A 29 -27.06 -22.41 6.52
CA GLU A 29 -27.72 -23.26 7.50
C GLU A 29 -29.15 -22.82 7.84
N SER A 30 -29.44 -21.55 7.71
CA SER A 30 -30.72 -20.89 7.91
C SER A 30 -31.70 -21.09 6.71
N GLY A 31 -31.23 -21.62 5.59
CA GLY A 31 -32.04 -21.92 4.40
C GLY A 31 -32.01 -20.90 3.29
N GLU A 32 -31.40 -19.72 3.51
CA GLU A 32 -31.27 -18.70 2.45
C GLU A 32 -30.24 -19.12 1.39
N LEU A 33 -30.49 -18.72 0.15
CA LEU A 33 -29.58 -18.98 -0.98
C LEU A 33 -28.22 -18.33 -0.75
N LYS A 34 -27.16 -19.13 -0.86
CA LYS A 34 -25.76 -18.69 -0.68
C LYS A 34 -25.04 -18.51 -2.01
N VAL A 35 -25.17 -19.48 -2.89
CA VAL A 35 -24.54 -19.48 -4.24
C VAL A 35 -25.47 -20.09 -5.23
N THR A 36 -25.55 -19.52 -6.43
CA THR A 36 -26.06 -20.15 -7.62
C THR A 36 -25.01 -20.15 -8.71
N VAL A 37 -24.77 -21.27 -9.35
CA VAL A 37 -23.78 -21.41 -10.43
C VAL A 37 -24.16 -22.57 -11.33
N ASN A 38 -23.91 -22.47 -12.63
CA ASN A 38 -24.14 -23.54 -13.57
C ASN A 38 -22.88 -24.40 -13.78
N TYR A 39 -23.07 -25.71 -13.96
CA TYR A 39 -22.02 -26.66 -14.32
C TYR A 39 -22.34 -27.38 -15.63
N VAL A 40 -21.30 -27.55 -16.44
CA VAL A 40 -21.32 -28.41 -17.65
C VAL A 40 -20.13 -29.35 -17.53
N ASP A 41 -20.39 -30.66 -17.62
CA ASP A 41 -19.38 -31.71 -17.48
C ASP A 41 -18.50 -31.59 -16.22
N GLY A 42 -19.13 -31.13 -15.10
CA GLY A 42 -18.47 -30.94 -13.80
C GLY A 42 -17.64 -29.67 -13.68
N VAL A 43 -17.65 -28.80 -14.70
CA VAL A 43 -16.89 -27.54 -14.75
C VAL A 43 -17.87 -26.36 -14.66
N LYS A 44 -17.47 -25.30 -13.92
CA LYS A 44 -18.27 -24.07 -13.84
C LYS A 44 -18.43 -23.44 -15.22
N GLN A 45 -19.65 -23.04 -15.54
CA GLN A 45 -20.00 -22.42 -16.83
C GLN A 45 -21.04 -21.33 -16.61
N GLY A 46 -20.84 -20.14 -17.20
CA GLY A 46 -21.77 -19.03 -17.12
C GLY A 46 -21.72 -18.28 -15.80
N LEU A 47 -22.80 -17.59 -15.47
CA LEU A 47 -22.88 -16.64 -14.37
C LEU A 47 -23.00 -17.34 -13.01
N GLU A 48 -22.03 -17.07 -12.12
CA GLU A 48 -22.12 -17.37 -10.70
C GLU A 48 -22.64 -16.14 -9.95
N LYS A 49 -23.55 -16.33 -9.01
CA LYS A 49 -24.00 -15.31 -8.06
C LYS A 49 -23.81 -15.80 -6.65
N LEU A 50 -23.18 -14.97 -5.81
CA LEU A 50 -23.06 -15.17 -4.38
C LEU A 50 -24.00 -14.20 -3.68
N PHE A 51 -24.60 -14.64 -2.59
CA PHE A 51 -25.51 -13.83 -1.78
C PHE A 51 -25.00 -13.71 -0.35
N TYR A 52 -25.34 -12.63 0.30
CA TYR A 52 -25.21 -12.50 1.74
C TYR A 52 -26.25 -13.35 2.44
N TYR A 53 -26.03 -13.58 3.73
CA TYR A 53 -26.97 -14.28 4.59
C TYR A 53 -28.39 -13.64 4.63
N SER A 54 -28.48 -12.36 4.41
CA SER A 54 -29.72 -11.59 4.34
C SER A 54 -30.45 -11.68 2.99
N GLY A 55 -29.83 -12.38 2.01
CA GLY A 55 -30.40 -12.59 0.67
C GLY A 55 -29.95 -11.56 -0.38
N GLU A 56 -29.28 -10.48 0.00
CA GLU A 56 -28.77 -9.50 -0.95
C GLU A 56 -27.60 -10.08 -1.75
N LEU A 57 -27.46 -9.62 -2.99
CA LEU A 57 -26.35 -10.00 -3.88
C LEU A 57 -25.01 -9.53 -3.28
N LYS A 58 -24.08 -10.48 -3.13
CA LYS A 58 -22.72 -10.22 -2.63
C LYS A 58 -21.71 -10.05 -3.76
N SER A 59 -21.79 -10.90 -4.80
CA SER A 59 -20.91 -10.82 -5.96
C SER A 59 -21.47 -11.55 -7.16
N THR A 60 -21.00 -11.16 -8.36
CA THR A 60 -21.21 -11.87 -9.60
C THR A 60 -19.87 -12.13 -10.28
N ALA A 61 -19.73 -13.30 -10.90
CA ALA A 61 -18.61 -13.68 -11.74
C ALA A 61 -19.12 -14.53 -12.91
N ASN A 62 -18.54 -14.39 -14.07
CA ASN A 62 -18.82 -15.27 -15.19
C ASN A 62 -17.67 -16.28 -15.34
N TYR A 63 -18.02 -17.52 -15.72
CA TYR A 63 -17.06 -18.60 -15.92
C TYR A 63 -17.21 -19.21 -17.33
N VAL A 64 -16.08 -19.48 -17.96
CA VAL A 64 -15.96 -20.25 -19.17
C VAL A 64 -14.96 -21.37 -18.90
N ASP A 65 -15.37 -22.62 -19.07
CA ASP A 65 -14.54 -23.81 -18.84
C ASP A 65 -13.84 -23.81 -17.47
N GLY A 66 -14.56 -23.33 -16.43
CA GLY A 66 -14.08 -23.29 -15.06
C GLY A 66 -13.21 -22.09 -14.71
N LEU A 67 -12.82 -21.28 -15.69
CA LEU A 67 -12.01 -20.08 -15.48
C LEU A 67 -12.91 -18.83 -15.43
N ALA A 68 -12.58 -17.91 -14.54
CA ALA A 68 -13.27 -16.62 -14.48
C ALA A 68 -13.02 -15.83 -15.77
N GLN A 69 -14.10 -15.27 -16.34
CA GLN A 69 -14.06 -14.57 -17.62
C GLN A 69 -14.96 -13.34 -17.58
N GLY A 70 -14.46 -12.19 -18.04
CA GLY A 70 -15.21 -10.94 -18.05
C GLY A 70 -15.31 -10.28 -16.69
N GLU A 71 -16.27 -9.40 -16.53
CA GLU A 71 -16.38 -8.53 -15.37
C GLU A 71 -16.85 -9.27 -14.11
N TRP A 72 -16.09 -9.16 -13.05
CA TRP A 72 -16.49 -9.54 -11.70
C TRP A 72 -16.93 -8.30 -10.92
N LYS A 73 -18.10 -8.38 -10.28
CA LYS A 73 -18.66 -7.34 -9.41
C LYS A 73 -18.80 -7.86 -7.99
N SER A 74 -18.51 -7.01 -7.03
CA SER A 74 -18.80 -7.24 -5.62
C SER A 74 -19.61 -6.07 -5.08
N PHE A 75 -20.50 -6.34 -4.13
CA PHE A 75 -21.44 -5.39 -3.57
C PHE A 75 -21.28 -5.30 -2.06
N TYR A 76 -21.64 -4.17 -1.48
CA TYR A 76 -21.81 -4.04 -0.03
C TYR A 76 -23.07 -4.80 0.40
N TYR A 77 -23.15 -5.08 1.69
CA TYR A 77 -24.32 -5.72 2.31
C TYR A 77 -25.62 -4.95 2.06
N SER A 78 -25.56 -3.67 1.83
CA SER A 78 -26.70 -2.79 1.53
C SER A 78 -27.02 -2.69 0.03
N GLY A 79 -26.30 -3.46 -0.82
CA GLY A 79 -26.58 -3.60 -2.25
C GLY A 79 -25.78 -2.67 -3.18
N GLU A 80 -25.09 -1.65 -2.64
CA GLU A 80 -24.29 -0.74 -3.47
C GLU A 80 -23.04 -1.44 -4.01
N LEU A 81 -22.60 -1.04 -5.20
CA LEU A 81 -21.38 -1.54 -5.81
C LEU A 81 -20.16 -1.21 -4.93
N ARG A 82 -19.35 -2.22 -4.64
CA ARG A 82 -18.14 -2.09 -3.85
C ARG A 82 -16.88 -2.16 -4.69
N TYR A 83 -16.89 -3.00 -5.75
CA TYR A 83 -15.67 -3.34 -6.45
C TYR A 83 -15.98 -3.96 -7.80
N THR A 84 -15.20 -3.62 -8.84
CA THR A 84 -15.21 -4.24 -10.16
C THR A 84 -13.81 -4.58 -10.62
N ILE A 85 -13.64 -5.70 -11.32
CA ILE A 85 -12.43 -6.10 -12.03
C ILE A 85 -12.79 -6.99 -13.20
N ASN A 86 -12.02 -6.97 -14.26
CA ASN A 86 -12.15 -7.89 -15.36
C ASN A 86 -11.22 -9.10 -15.22
N TYR A 87 -11.68 -10.26 -15.69
CA TYR A 87 -10.89 -11.50 -15.77
C TYR A 87 -10.78 -11.97 -17.19
N VAL A 88 -9.61 -12.46 -17.58
CA VAL A 88 -9.36 -13.18 -18.81
C VAL A 88 -8.69 -14.50 -18.43
N ASP A 89 -9.29 -15.63 -18.79
CA ASP A 89 -8.79 -16.98 -18.50
C ASP A 89 -8.39 -17.20 -17.03
N GLY A 90 -9.18 -16.63 -16.11
CA GLY A 90 -8.97 -16.75 -14.67
C GLY A 90 -7.97 -15.76 -14.08
N LEU A 91 -7.31 -14.93 -14.89
CA LEU A 91 -6.37 -13.92 -14.46
C LEU A 91 -7.05 -12.53 -14.43
N ARG A 92 -6.67 -11.70 -13.44
CA ARG A 92 -7.13 -10.30 -13.41
C ARG A 92 -6.49 -9.53 -14.56
N GLU A 93 -7.31 -8.83 -15.32
CA GLU A 93 -6.90 -8.10 -16.51
C GLU A 93 -7.65 -6.78 -16.62
N GLY A 94 -6.93 -5.67 -16.85
CA GLY A 94 -7.52 -4.35 -16.97
C GLY A 94 -7.77 -3.66 -15.62
N GLU A 95 -8.63 -2.65 -15.64
CA GLU A 95 -8.84 -1.75 -14.51
C GLU A 95 -9.71 -2.37 -13.42
N GLU A 96 -9.21 -2.33 -12.18
CA GLU A 96 -9.95 -2.58 -10.94
C GLU A 96 -10.43 -1.25 -10.37
N ASN A 97 -11.72 -1.15 -10.08
CA ASN A 97 -12.32 -0.01 -9.44
C ASN A 97 -12.92 -0.39 -8.08
N THR A 98 -12.58 0.36 -7.04
CA THR A 98 -13.14 0.21 -5.70
C THR A 98 -13.95 1.44 -5.33
N TYR A 99 -15.11 1.25 -4.71
CA TYR A 99 -16.05 2.31 -4.40
C TYR A 99 -16.37 2.39 -2.91
N TRP A 100 -16.64 3.59 -2.41
CA TRP A 100 -17.27 3.79 -1.12
C TRP A 100 -18.73 3.30 -1.16
N LYS A 101 -19.30 3.02 0.01
CA LYS A 101 -20.73 2.65 0.11
C LYS A 101 -21.67 3.73 -0.45
N SER A 102 -21.26 4.98 -0.44
CA SER A 102 -21.97 6.12 -1.00
C SER A 102 -21.83 6.27 -2.53
N GLY A 103 -21.03 5.40 -3.17
CA GLY A 103 -20.88 5.31 -4.62
C GLY A 103 -19.65 6.01 -5.19
N GLU A 104 -18.98 6.86 -4.40
CA GLU A 104 -17.77 7.55 -4.86
C GLU A 104 -16.60 6.57 -5.01
N LEU A 105 -15.70 6.88 -5.93
CA LEU A 105 -14.50 6.09 -6.19
C LEU A 105 -13.51 6.16 -5.02
N VAL A 106 -13.04 5.01 -4.55
CA VAL A 106 -11.95 4.88 -3.56
C VAL A 106 -10.61 4.83 -4.25
N SER A 107 -10.50 3.96 -5.28
CA SER A 107 -9.25 3.77 -6.03
C SER A 107 -9.48 3.10 -7.36
N THR A 108 -8.56 3.36 -8.28
CA THR A 108 -8.36 2.62 -9.53
C THR A 108 -6.95 2.02 -9.55
N VAL A 109 -6.80 0.83 -10.12
CA VAL A 109 -5.51 0.23 -10.43
C VAL A 109 -5.65 -0.71 -11.61
N ASN A 110 -4.66 -0.74 -12.49
CA ASN A 110 -4.67 -1.65 -13.63
C ASN A 110 -3.93 -2.96 -13.30
N TYR A 111 -4.41 -4.07 -13.88
CA TYR A 111 -3.81 -5.40 -13.80
C TYR A 111 -3.50 -5.94 -15.18
N VAL A 112 -2.38 -6.64 -15.29
CA VAL A 112 -2.00 -7.48 -16.42
C VAL A 112 -1.57 -8.83 -15.83
N ASP A 113 -2.20 -9.92 -16.24
CA ASP A 113 -1.88 -11.29 -15.77
C ASP A 113 -1.83 -11.42 -14.23
N ASN A 114 -2.75 -10.80 -13.50
CA ASN A 114 -2.82 -10.72 -12.01
C ASN A 114 -1.84 -9.76 -11.35
N PHE A 115 -0.87 -9.19 -12.03
CA PHE A 115 0.08 -8.22 -11.48
C PHE A 115 -0.45 -6.80 -11.67
N ARG A 116 -0.25 -5.95 -10.66
CA ARG A 116 -0.54 -4.50 -10.84
C ARG A 116 0.45 -3.92 -11.83
N GLU A 117 -0.08 -3.24 -12.82
CA GLU A 117 0.69 -2.66 -13.91
C GLU A 117 0.17 -1.25 -14.24
N GLY A 118 1.06 -0.28 -14.39
CA GLY A 118 0.68 1.11 -14.66
C GLY A 118 0.24 1.88 -13.43
N GLU A 119 -0.55 2.92 -13.65
CA GLU A 119 -0.91 3.89 -12.62
C GLU A 119 -2.02 3.38 -11.70
N LYS A 120 -1.83 3.57 -10.40
CA LYS A 120 -2.84 3.44 -9.37
C LYS A 120 -3.20 4.83 -8.85
N ASN A 121 -4.49 5.14 -8.81
CA ASN A 121 -5.03 6.35 -8.21
C ASN A 121 -5.90 5.99 -7.01
N ALA A 122 -5.78 6.74 -5.92
CA ALA A 122 -6.67 6.67 -4.77
C ALA A 122 -7.27 8.06 -4.51
N TYR A 123 -8.50 8.09 -4.03
CA TYR A 123 -9.27 9.32 -3.90
C TYR A 123 -9.76 9.52 -2.47
N TRP A 124 -9.93 10.78 -2.07
CA TRP A 124 -10.68 11.13 -0.89
C TRP A 124 -12.17 10.85 -1.13
N LYS A 125 -12.93 10.69 -0.05
CA LYS A 125 -14.39 10.47 -0.19
C LYS A 125 -15.11 11.62 -0.89
N SER A 126 -14.55 12.81 -0.87
CA SER A 126 -15.03 14.01 -1.57
C SER A 126 -14.73 14.01 -3.08
N GLY A 127 -13.96 13.01 -3.58
CA GLY A 127 -13.67 12.80 -5.00
C GLY A 127 -12.30 13.30 -5.45
N GLU A 128 -11.62 14.12 -4.63
CA GLU A 128 -10.30 14.63 -4.99
C GLU A 128 -9.23 13.51 -4.94
N LEU A 129 -8.23 13.63 -5.81
CA LEU A 129 -7.09 12.72 -5.84
C LEU A 129 -6.35 12.79 -4.49
N LYS A 130 -6.08 11.61 -3.90
CA LYS A 130 -5.35 11.45 -2.64
C LYS A 130 -3.93 10.97 -2.85
N ILE A 131 -3.74 10.00 -3.72
CA ILE A 131 -2.44 9.40 -4.05
C ILE A 131 -2.46 8.97 -5.50
N THR A 132 -1.33 9.17 -6.20
CA THR A 132 -1.04 8.53 -7.47
C THR A 132 0.35 7.89 -7.40
N VAL A 133 0.49 6.67 -7.96
CA VAL A 133 1.75 5.93 -8.02
C VAL A 133 1.68 4.89 -9.14
N SER A 134 2.79 4.65 -9.81
CA SER A 134 2.89 3.59 -10.82
C SER A 134 3.40 2.28 -10.24
N PHE A 135 2.98 1.18 -10.88
CA PHE A 135 3.43 -0.17 -10.60
C PHE A 135 3.98 -0.83 -11.86
N VAL A 136 4.98 -1.67 -11.69
CA VAL A 136 5.50 -2.61 -12.67
C VAL A 136 5.65 -3.94 -11.92
N ASP A 137 4.99 -5.00 -12.39
CA ASP A 137 5.02 -6.33 -11.78
C ASP A 137 4.75 -6.30 -10.24
N ASP A 138 3.69 -5.62 -9.82
CA ASP A 138 3.31 -5.42 -8.39
C ASP A 138 4.26 -4.54 -7.56
N LEU A 139 5.38 -4.11 -8.10
CA LEU A 139 6.33 -3.24 -7.40
C LEU A 139 6.05 -1.77 -7.73
N LYS A 140 6.11 -0.90 -6.71
CA LYS A 140 6.03 0.54 -6.95
C LYS A 140 7.25 0.99 -7.76
N GLN A 141 7.01 1.83 -8.77
CA GLN A 141 8.04 2.34 -9.66
C GLN A 141 7.81 3.81 -9.98
N GLY A 142 8.88 4.63 -9.97
CA GLY A 142 8.79 6.06 -10.26
C GLY A 142 8.20 6.88 -9.13
N GLU A 143 7.66 8.04 -9.47
CA GLU A 143 7.19 9.04 -8.50
C GLU A 143 5.79 8.69 -7.96
N GLU A 144 5.67 8.68 -6.63
CA GLU A 144 4.40 8.70 -5.92
C GLU A 144 4.11 10.14 -5.47
N LYS A 145 2.91 10.63 -5.72
CA LYS A 145 2.41 11.91 -5.20
C LYS A 145 1.25 11.69 -4.26
N GLY A 146 1.31 12.31 -3.11
CA GLY A 146 0.19 12.40 -2.18
C GLY A 146 -0.35 13.82 -2.12
N PHE A 147 -1.64 13.96 -1.93
CA PHE A 147 -2.33 15.25 -1.92
C PHE A 147 -3.13 15.43 -0.63
N HIS A 148 -3.19 16.63 -0.12
CA HIS A 148 -4.12 17.04 0.92
C HIS A 148 -5.56 16.97 0.40
N LYS A 149 -6.54 16.99 1.31
CA LYS A 149 -7.94 17.01 0.92
C LYS A 149 -8.35 18.28 0.15
N SER A 150 -7.62 19.36 0.33
CA SER A 150 -7.73 20.62 -0.43
C SER A 150 -7.26 20.48 -1.89
N GLY A 151 -6.62 19.35 -2.27
CA GLY A 151 -5.99 19.16 -3.57
C GLY A 151 -4.54 19.66 -3.64
N ALA A 152 -4.05 20.36 -2.63
CA ALA A 152 -2.64 20.77 -2.56
C ALA A 152 -1.70 19.55 -2.42
N LEU A 153 -0.52 19.63 -3.03
CA LEU A 153 0.50 18.59 -2.92
C LEU A 153 0.93 18.42 -1.46
N ASN A 154 0.89 17.18 -0.96
CA ASN A 154 1.29 16.83 0.40
C ASN A 154 2.72 16.25 0.41
N TYR A 155 3.03 15.35 -0.52
CA TYR A 155 4.37 14.78 -0.63
C TYR A 155 4.67 14.25 -2.03
N THR A 156 5.99 14.12 -2.30
CA THR A 156 6.53 13.32 -3.41
C THR A 156 7.54 12.32 -2.86
N LEU A 157 7.45 11.09 -3.31
CA LEU A 157 8.39 10.00 -3.06
C LEU A 157 8.79 9.38 -4.40
N ASN A 158 10.00 8.87 -4.50
CA ASN A 158 10.40 8.10 -5.66
C ASN A 158 10.67 6.64 -5.26
N TYR A 159 10.30 5.71 -6.13
CA TYR A 159 10.47 4.28 -5.93
C TYR A 159 11.25 3.67 -7.09
N VAL A 160 12.14 2.74 -6.75
CA VAL A 160 12.78 1.82 -7.68
C VAL A 160 12.57 0.42 -7.11
N ASP A 161 11.96 -0.47 -7.89
CA ASP A 161 11.67 -1.86 -7.52
C ASP A 161 11.00 -2.00 -6.13
N GLY A 162 10.05 -1.12 -5.84
CA GLY A 162 9.28 -1.13 -4.59
C GLY A 162 9.96 -0.46 -3.40
N LEU A 163 11.24 -0.08 -3.51
CA LEU A 163 12.00 0.61 -2.45
C LEU A 163 12.05 2.12 -2.69
N THR A 164 11.92 2.91 -1.61
CA THR A 164 12.09 4.36 -1.70
C THR A 164 13.53 4.70 -2.08
N GLN A 165 13.70 5.61 -3.05
CA GLN A 165 14.99 5.97 -3.61
C GLN A 165 15.08 7.47 -3.87
N GLY A 166 16.22 8.09 -3.50
CA GLY A 166 16.48 9.50 -3.77
C GLY A 166 15.72 10.46 -2.87
N GLU A 167 15.63 11.71 -3.33
CA GLU A 167 15.00 12.80 -2.59
C GLU A 167 13.48 12.64 -2.50
N SER A 168 12.93 12.92 -1.31
CA SER A 168 11.50 12.97 -1.04
C SER A 168 11.17 14.32 -0.39
N LYS A 169 10.05 14.90 -0.79
CA LYS A 169 9.60 16.21 -0.31
C LYS A 169 8.21 16.10 0.31
N TYR A 170 8.02 16.81 1.40
CA TYR A 170 6.74 16.89 2.08
C TYR A 170 6.36 18.35 2.26
N TYR A 171 5.08 18.64 2.15
CA TYR A 171 4.58 20.01 2.12
C TYR A 171 3.48 20.21 3.17
N TYR A 172 3.39 21.41 3.71
CA TYR A 172 2.25 21.87 4.47
C TYR A 172 1.03 22.04 3.56
N GLU A 173 -0.16 22.08 4.13
CA GLU A 173 -1.39 22.35 3.35
C GLU A 173 -1.39 23.74 2.72
N SER A 174 -0.70 24.70 3.31
CA SER A 174 -0.41 26.02 2.75
C SER A 174 0.48 26.01 1.50
N GLY A 175 1.07 24.83 1.15
CA GLY A 175 1.99 24.64 0.01
C GLY A 175 3.46 24.89 0.36
N GLY A 176 3.78 25.40 1.55
CA GLY A 176 5.15 25.55 2.03
C GLY A 176 5.85 24.20 2.21
N LEU A 177 7.16 24.16 1.96
CA LEU A 177 7.97 22.96 2.17
C LEU A 177 8.04 22.65 3.67
N LYS A 178 7.70 21.39 4.06
CA LYS A 178 7.72 20.93 5.44
C LYS A 178 9.02 20.20 5.79
N PHE A 179 9.44 19.28 4.94
CA PHE A 179 10.74 18.64 5.07
C PHE A 179 11.18 17.98 3.76
N ILE A 180 12.51 17.85 3.62
CA ILE A 180 13.20 17.12 2.57
C ILE A 180 13.94 15.97 3.23
N THR A 181 13.88 14.81 2.61
CA THR A 181 14.54 13.59 3.07
C THR A 181 15.20 12.90 1.89
N ASN A 182 16.16 12.03 2.16
CA ASN A 182 16.78 11.22 1.13
C ASN A 182 16.80 9.74 1.55
N TYR A 183 16.60 8.85 0.59
CA TYR A 183 16.61 7.41 0.78
C TYR A 183 17.53 6.73 -0.24
N VAL A 184 18.16 5.66 0.21
CA VAL A 184 18.86 4.70 -0.64
C VAL A 184 18.36 3.32 -0.25
N ASP A 185 17.79 2.59 -1.20
CA ASP A 185 17.24 1.25 -1.01
C ASP A 185 16.28 1.14 0.20
N GLY A 186 15.42 2.14 0.36
CA GLY A 186 14.44 2.20 1.45
C GLY A 186 14.98 2.70 2.78
N LEU A 187 16.30 2.87 2.93
CA LEU A 187 16.94 3.34 4.14
C LEU A 187 17.16 4.86 4.12
N ARG A 188 17.00 5.51 5.27
CA ARG A 188 17.31 6.94 5.43
C ARG A 188 18.79 7.18 5.18
N GLN A 189 19.12 8.18 4.33
CA GLN A 189 20.48 8.48 3.96
C GLN A 189 20.70 9.98 3.86
N GLY A 190 21.89 10.45 4.29
CA GLY A 190 22.32 11.83 4.17
C GLY A 190 21.56 12.81 5.05
N GLU A 191 21.54 14.05 4.61
CA GLU A 191 20.99 15.18 5.34
C GLU A 191 19.47 15.28 5.13
N TRP A 192 18.71 15.37 6.22
CA TRP A 192 17.29 15.62 6.26
C TRP A 192 17.02 17.01 6.83
N LYS A 193 16.27 17.85 6.12
CA LYS A 193 15.92 19.21 6.51
C LYS A 193 14.45 19.32 6.82
N TYR A 194 14.13 19.93 7.94
CA TYR A 194 12.76 20.23 8.36
C TYR A 194 12.60 21.75 8.43
N TYR A 195 11.41 22.22 8.08
CA TYR A 195 11.08 23.63 8.02
C TYR A 195 9.80 23.91 8.81
N TYR A 196 9.75 25.05 9.47
CA TYR A 196 8.52 25.59 10.02
C TYR A 196 7.55 26.00 8.91
N GLU A 197 6.27 26.21 9.24
CA GLU A 197 5.30 26.66 8.25
C GLU A 197 5.59 28.09 7.76
N SER A 198 6.28 28.88 8.54
CA SER A 198 6.86 30.19 8.15
C SER A 198 7.91 30.09 7.02
N GLY A 199 8.44 28.88 6.76
CA GLY A 199 9.50 28.63 5.78
C GLY A 199 10.91 28.63 6.39
N GLU A 200 11.08 29.03 7.64
CA GLU A 200 12.37 29.00 8.34
C GLU A 200 12.80 27.58 8.65
N LEU A 201 14.11 27.34 8.67
CA LEU A 201 14.69 26.03 8.97
C LEU A 201 14.43 25.64 10.44
N GLU A 202 13.79 24.48 10.65
CA GLU A 202 13.52 23.93 11.99
C GLU A 202 14.66 23.03 12.47
N SER A 203 15.13 22.11 11.60
CA SER A 203 16.21 21.20 11.97
C SER A 203 16.93 20.60 10.76
N ILE A 204 18.19 20.23 11.00
CA ILE A 204 19.01 19.40 10.11
C ILE A 204 19.38 18.13 10.87
N LYS A 205 19.15 16.98 10.26
CA LYS A 205 19.43 15.66 10.83
C LYS A 205 20.16 14.80 9.81
N ASN A 206 21.18 14.09 10.24
CA ASN A 206 21.99 13.24 9.37
C ASN A 206 21.73 11.75 9.65
N TYR A 207 21.66 10.97 8.60
CA TYR A 207 21.45 9.52 8.63
C TYR A 207 22.44 8.81 7.73
N VAL A 208 22.88 7.63 8.16
CA VAL A 208 23.63 6.67 7.35
C VAL A 208 22.97 5.31 7.55
N ASP A 209 22.56 4.66 6.49
CA ASP A 209 21.92 3.35 6.49
C ASP A 209 20.76 3.22 7.48
N GLY A 210 19.96 4.28 7.58
CA GLY A 210 18.80 4.37 8.45
C GLY A 210 19.07 4.83 9.88
N LEU A 211 20.35 4.81 10.32
CA LEU A 211 20.78 5.17 11.69
C LEU A 211 21.10 6.66 11.79
N ARG A 212 20.84 7.26 12.97
CA ARG A 212 21.24 8.64 13.27
C ARG A 212 22.76 8.73 13.32
N GLN A 213 23.31 9.69 12.59
CA GLN A 213 24.75 9.85 12.49
C GLN A 213 25.15 11.33 12.52
N GLY A 214 26.28 11.64 13.14
CA GLY A 214 26.87 12.96 13.18
C GLY A 214 26.04 14.01 13.91
N GLU A 215 26.27 15.25 13.52
CA GLU A 215 25.68 16.41 14.15
C GLU A 215 24.25 16.64 13.69
N TRP A 216 23.34 16.88 14.64
CA TRP A 216 21.97 17.29 14.44
C TRP A 216 21.78 18.69 14.98
N LYS A 217 21.23 19.62 14.19
CA LYS A 217 20.96 21.01 14.54
C LYS A 217 19.49 21.28 14.62
N TYR A 218 19.08 22.01 15.60
CA TYR A 218 17.72 22.51 15.77
C TYR A 218 17.75 24.02 15.87
N TYR A 219 16.75 24.66 15.31
CA TYR A 219 16.64 26.13 15.26
C TYR A 219 15.32 26.58 15.87
N TYR A 220 15.29 27.78 16.40
CA TYR A 220 14.06 28.49 16.71
C TYR A 220 13.38 28.98 15.44
N GLU A 221 12.08 29.27 15.51
CA GLU A 221 11.36 29.82 14.36
C GLU A 221 11.88 31.22 13.96
N SER A 222 12.48 31.95 14.90
CA SER A 222 13.22 33.19 14.65
C SER A 222 14.54 33.01 13.87
N GLY A 223 14.91 31.76 13.53
CA GLY A 223 16.14 31.41 12.80
C GLY A 223 17.37 31.19 13.69
N GLY A 224 17.31 31.55 14.98
CA GLY A 224 18.42 31.33 15.93
C GLY A 224 18.67 29.85 16.20
N LEU A 225 19.94 29.46 16.41
CA LEU A 225 20.33 28.11 16.80
C LEU A 225 19.76 27.75 18.17
N LYS A 226 19.02 26.64 18.27
CA LYS A 226 18.40 26.17 19.53
C LYS A 226 19.22 25.08 20.21
N SER A 227 19.72 24.12 19.43
CA SER A 227 20.58 23.07 19.96
C SER A 227 21.40 22.38 18.91
N ILE A 228 22.54 21.84 19.35
CA ILE A 228 23.38 20.91 18.61
C ILE A 228 23.45 19.62 19.41
N THR A 229 23.20 18.51 18.77
CA THR A 229 23.28 17.16 19.34
C THR A 229 24.09 16.26 18.43
N ASN A 230 24.71 15.22 18.96
CA ASN A 230 25.57 14.33 18.17
C ASN A 230 25.22 12.86 18.40
N TYR A 231 25.28 12.08 17.33
CA TYR A 231 24.98 10.65 17.33
C TYR A 231 26.02 9.86 16.56
N VAL A 232 26.30 8.65 17.01
CA VAL A 232 27.04 7.63 16.30
C VAL A 232 26.19 6.36 16.36
N ASP A 233 25.74 5.86 15.21
CA ASP A 233 24.92 4.65 15.08
C ASP A 233 23.72 4.63 16.06
N ASP A 234 22.92 5.69 16.04
CA ASP A 234 21.77 5.93 16.94
C ASP A 234 22.10 6.21 18.41
N VAL A 235 23.37 6.08 18.80
CA VAL A 235 23.81 6.31 20.19
C VAL A 235 24.20 7.76 20.39
N ARG A 236 23.75 8.38 21.49
CA ARG A 236 24.15 9.74 21.87
C ARG A 236 25.66 9.78 22.14
N GLN A 237 26.34 10.77 21.55
CA GLN A 237 27.79 10.87 21.68
C GLN A 237 28.24 12.34 21.74
N GLY A 238 29.33 12.61 22.50
CA GLY A 238 29.98 13.90 22.59
C GLY A 238 29.17 14.99 23.27
N GLU A 239 29.60 16.23 23.05
CA GLU A 239 29.01 17.40 23.66
C GLU A 239 27.73 17.83 22.96
N TRP A 240 26.65 17.97 23.72
CA TRP A 240 25.37 18.52 23.31
C TRP A 240 25.24 19.94 23.85
N LYS A 241 24.90 20.92 22.98
CA LYS A 241 24.79 22.35 23.32
C LYS A 241 23.35 22.81 23.16
N TYR A 242 22.91 23.61 24.08
CA TYR A 242 21.59 24.22 24.08
C TYR A 242 21.75 25.74 24.23
N TYR A 243 20.96 26.48 23.47
CA TYR A 243 21.07 27.94 23.40
C TYR A 243 19.71 28.57 23.67
N TYR A 244 19.72 29.74 24.30
CA TYR A 244 18.57 30.62 24.38
C TYR A 244 18.26 31.22 22.99
N GLU A 245 17.04 31.75 22.83
CA GLU A 245 16.66 32.43 21.60
C GLU A 245 17.48 33.69 21.34
N SER A 246 18.07 34.30 22.40
CA SER A 246 19.05 35.38 22.31
C SER A 246 20.36 34.98 21.62
N GLY A 247 20.59 33.65 21.43
CA GLY A 247 21.83 33.08 20.90
C GLY A 247 22.89 32.78 21.96
N GLU A 248 22.68 33.16 23.24
CA GLU A 248 23.58 32.81 24.34
C GLU A 248 23.49 31.31 24.66
N LEU A 249 24.65 30.71 25.05
CA LEU A 249 24.70 29.33 25.49
C LEU A 249 23.94 29.18 26.81
N ASP A 250 22.93 28.31 26.83
CA ASP A 250 22.18 28.00 28.06
C ASP A 250 22.92 26.95 28.88
N TYR A 251 23.16 25.78 28.33
CA TYR A 251 23.93 24.71 28.98
C TYR A 251 24.49 23.71 27.98
N THR A 252 25.39 22.88 28.49
CA THR A 252 25.92 21.72 27.76
C THR A 252 25.65 20.42 28.50
N ARG A 253 25.64 19.33 27.75
CA ARG A 253 25.64 17.97 28.29
C ARG A 253 26.64 17.16 27.50
N ASN A 254 27.35 16.27 28.17
CA ASN A 254 28.26 15.36 27.49
C ASN A 254 27.71 13.91 27.55
N TYR A 255 27.89 13.17 26.50
CA TYR A 255 27.47 11.77 26.40
C TYR A 255 28.62 10.90 25.90
N VAL A 256 28.79 9.75 26.54
CA VAL A 256 29.68 8.67 26.10
C VAL A 256 28.85 7.39 26.02
N ASP A 257 28.79 6.79 24.87
CA ASP A 257 28.02 5.57 24.62
C ASP A 257 26.57 5.62 25.14
N GLY A 258 25.92 6.76 24.91
CA GLY A 258 24.53 7.00 25.29
C GLY A 258 24.32 7.44 26.74
N VAL A 259 25.35 7.30 27.59
CA VAL A 259 25.30 7.63 29.03
C VAL A 259 25.73 9.09 29.26
N LYS A 260 24.90 9.84 29.99
CA LYS A 260 25.21 11.24 30.38
C LYS A 260 26.35 11.22 31.38
N GLN A 261 27.35 12.09 31.12
CA GLN A 261 28.48 12.34 31.99
C GLN A 261 28.17 13.51 32.94
#